data_3831bf943371755457750b10ecff9987
#
_entry.id   3831bf943371755457750b10ecff9987
#
_cell.length_a   1.000
_cell.length_b   1.000
_cell.length_c   1.000
_cell.angle_alpha   90.00
_cell.angle_beta   90.00
_cell.angle_gamma   90.00
#
_symmetry.space_group_name_H-M   'P 1'
#
loop_
_entity.id
_entity.type
_entity.pdbx_description
1 polymer ?
#
loop_
_entity_poly.entity_id
_entity_poly.type
_entity_poly.pdbx_seq_one_letter_code
_entity_poly.pdbx_strand_id
1 'polypeptide(L)'
;GLWGMAAKIAMGFEVKVLAKASLFWWPLSILLHKLGVVPVDRANAGGVVSTAVDTIRRSERIWFVVTPEGTRNRVDKWKAGFWKIARAADVPVLMAYFHYPEKIIGLGPVFHTSADMEADMAAIRAWYRPWMGKTRGTV
;
A
#
# COMPACT_ATOMS: atom_id res chain seq x y z
N GLY A 1 3.05 -9.49 -5.36
CA GLY A 1 3.95 -10.41 -4.97
C GLY A 1 5.41 -10.26 -5.21
N LEU A 2 6.03 -11.10 -6.06
CA LEU A 2 7.50 -11.20 -6.22
C LEU A 2 8.18 -9.89 -6.64
N TRP A 3 7.55 -9.11 -7.48
CA TRP A 3 8.11 -7.84 -7.98
C TRP A 3 8.28 -6.77 -6.91
N GLY A 4 7.36 -6.69 -5.94
CA GLY A 4 7.51 -5.78 -4.79
C GLY A 4 8.68 -6.16 -3.89
N MET A 5 8.94 -7.46 -3.75
CA MET A 5 10.09 -7.98 -3.01
C MET A 5 11.41 -7.72 -3.74
N ALA A 6 11.42 -7.89 -5.07
CA ALA A 6 12.59 -7.59 -5.88
C ALA A 6 12.95 -6.09 -5.82
N ALA A 7 11.97 -5.20 -5.89
CA ALA A 7 12.18 -3.77 -5.72
C ALA A 7 12.74 -3.39 -4.34
N LYS A 8 12.27 -4.05 -3.26
CA LYS A 8 12.81 -3.89 -1.91
C LYS A 8 14.30 -4.20 -1.85
N ILE A 9 14.71 -5.35 -2.42
CA ILE A 9 16.09 -5.81 -2.41
C ILE A 9 16.97 -4.89 -3.25
N ALA A 10 16.49 -4.46 -4.43
CA ALA A 10 17.23 -3.61 -5.33
C ALA A 10 17.46 -2.18 -4.81
N MET A 11 16.53 -1.66 -4.03
CA MET A 11 16.57 -0.27 -3.54
C MET A 11 17.04 -0.13 -2.09
N GLY A 12 17.30 -1.22 -1.37
CA GLY A 12 17.81 -1.19 0.01
C GLY A 12 16.85 -0.56 1.05
N PHE A 13 15.54 -0.48 0.74
CA PHE A 13 14.57 0.15 1.63
C PHE A 13 13.97 -0.81 2.66
N GLU A 14 13.73 -0.34 3.88
CA GLU A 14 12.85 -1.04 4.82
C GLU A 14 11.38 -0.92 4.37
N VAL A 15 10.90 -1.94 3.69
CA VAL A 15 9.52 -2.01 3.21
C VAL A 15 8.69 -2.86 4.15
N LYS A 16 7.60 -2.31 4.68
CA LYS A 16 6.56 -3.06 5.41
C LYS A 16 5.32 -3.21 4.54
N VAL A 17 4.81 -4.42 4.46
CA VAL A 17 3.61 -4.77 3.68
C VAL A 17 2.58 -5.39 4.60
N LEU A 18 1.34 -4.91 4.51
CA LEU A 18 0.23 -5.52 5.26
C LEU A 18 -0.23 -6.82 4.60
N ALA A 19 -0.27 -7.90 5.37
CA ALA A 19 -0.82 -9.16 4.93
C ALA A 19 -1.85 -9.70 5.93
N LYS A 20 -2.77 -10.53 5.43
CA LYS A 20 -3.78 -11.18 6.26
C LYS A 20 -3.13 -12.02 7.36
N ALA A 21 -3.57 -11.87 8.60
CA ALA A 21 -3.03 -12.60 9.74
C ALA A 21 -3.01 -14.12 9.55
N SER A 22 -3.99 -14.67 8.82
CA SER A 22 -4.06 -16.11 8.51
C SER A 22 -2.90 -16.65 7.66
N LEU A 23 -2.06 -15.79 7.08
CA LEU A 23 -0.85 -16.21 6.37
C LEU A 23 0.34 -16.47 7.31
N PHE A 24 0.23 -16.07 8.58
CA PHE A 24 1.29 -16.18 9.56
C PHE A 24 1.21 -17.49 10.36
N TRP A 25 1.15 -18.62 9.66
CA TRP A 25 1.27 -19.95 10.29
C TRP A 25 2.73 -20.40 10.35
N TRP A 26 3.07 -21.21 11.35
CA TRP A 26 4.43 -21.73 11.51
C TRP A 26 4.74 -22.78 10.42
N PRO A 27 5.92 -22.77 9.77
CA PRO A 27 7.10 -21.89 9.96
C PRO A 27 7.10 -20.61 9.09
N LEU A 28 6.07 -20.37 8.26
CA LEU A 28 6.01 -19.26 7.31
C LEU A 28 6.02 -17.88 8.01
N SER A 29 5.49 -17.80 9.22
CA SER A 29 5.47 -16.55 10.00
C SER A 29 6.86 -15.97 10.23
N ILE A 30 7.88 -16.81 10.49
CA ILE A 30 9.26 -16.36 10.70
C ILE A 30 9.80 -15.69 9.44
N LEU A 31 9.58 -16.31 8.29
CA LEU A 31 10.00 -15.76 7.01
C LEU A 31 9.28 -14.44 6.67
N LEU A 32 7.97 -14.40 6.89
CA LEU A 32 7.17 -13.20 6.62
C LEU A 32 7.59 -12.02 7.49
N HIS A 33 7.87 -12.24 8.78
CA HIS A 33 8.38 -11.18 9.67
C HIS A 33 9.75 -10.67 9.21
N LYS A 34 10.67 -11.56 8.85
CA LYS A 34 11.99 -11.18 8.30
C LYS A 34 11.87 -10.39 6.99
N LEU A 35 10.84 -10.66 6.18
CA LEU A 35 10.55 -9.94 4.95
C LEU A 35 9.80 -8.61 5.18
N GLY A 36 9.54 -8.24 6.43
CA GLY A 36 8.85 -7.01 6.77
C GLY A 36 7.34 -7.04 6.52
N VAL A 37 6.74 -8.23 6.53
CA VAL A 37 5.29 -8.36 6.42
C VAL A 37 4.66 -8.19 7.81
N VAL A 38 3.69 -7.28 7.91
CA VAL A 38 2.96 -7.00 9.16
C VAL A 38 1.60 -7.72 9.09
N PRO A 39 1.30 -8.60 10.06
CA PRO A 39 0.00 -9.26 10.14
C PRO A 39 -1.09 -8.24 10.49
N VAL A 40 -2.20 -8.30 9.78
CA VAL A 40 -3.39 -7.48 10.07
C VAL A 40 -4.64 -8.33 10.07
N ASP A 41 -5.50 -8.08 11.02
CA ASP A 41 -6.87 -8.60 11.03
C ASP A 41 -7.75 -7.66 10.19
N ARG A 42 -8.07 -8.09 8.97
CA ARG A 42 -8.90 -7.31 8.04
C ARG A 42 -10.38 -7.24 8.44
N ALA A 43 -10.81 -8.04 9.40
CA ALA A 43 -12.17 -7.96 9.95
C ALA A 43 -12.34 -6.72 10.84
N ASN A 44 -11.25 -6.23 11.44
CA ASN A 44 -11.23 -5.01 12.25
C ASN A 44 -10.50 -3.88 11.51
N ALA A 45 -11.22 -3.13 10.69
CA ALA A 45 -10.65 -2.04 9.90
C ALA A 45 -10.00 -0.94 10.77
N GLY A 46 -10.53 -0.66 11.94
CA GLY A 46 -9.95 0.28 12.91
C GLY A 46 -8.62 -0.22 13.45
N GLY A 47 -8.52 -1.50 13.78
CA GLY A 47 -7.28 -2.14 14.24
C GLY A 47 -6.19 -2.15 13.18
N VAL A 48 -6.55 -2.28 11.90
CA VAL A 48 -5.58 -2.20 10.78
C VAL A 48 -4.95 -0.81 10.71
N VAL A 49 -5.77 0.24 10.81
CA VAL A 49 -5.29 1.63 10.73
C VAL A 49 -4.39 1.94 11.93
N SER A 50 -4.81 1.62 13.15
CA SER A 50 -4.01 1.90 14.34
C SER A 50 -2.67 1.16 14.33
N THR A 51 -2.66 -0.13 13.98
CA THR A 51 -1.42 -0.91 13.86
C THR A 51 -0.47 -0.31 12.83
N ALA A 52 -1.00 0.14 11.69
CA ALA A 52 -0.20 0.77 10.65
C ALA A 52 0.40 2.10 11.12
N VAL A 53 -0.39 2.95 11.76
CA VAL A 53 0.05 4.25 12.31
C VAL A 53 1.13 4.04 13.37
N ASP A 54 0.94 3.12 14.29
CA ASP A 54 1.92 2.79 15.34
C ASP A 54 3.22 2.27 14.73
N THR A 55 3.12 1.43 13.71
CA THR A 55 4.29 0.90 13.00
C THR A 55 5.08 2.02 12.32
N ILE A 56 4.40 2.95 11.65
CA ILE A 56 5.03 4.10 10.99
C ILE A 56 5.69 5.00 12.01
N ARG A 57 4.99 5.37 13.10
CA ARG A 57 5.49 6.28 14.13
C ARG A 57 6.71 5.76 14.91
N ARG A 58 6.81 4.43 15.06
CA ARG A 58 7.96 3.79 15.75
C ARG A 58 9.17 3.57 14.85
N SER A 59 9.06 3.84 13.57
CA SER A 59 10.11 3.61 12.59
C SER A 59 10.77 4.93 12.19
N GLU A 60 12.08 5.00 12.22
CA GLU A 60 12.82 6.17 11.73
C GLU A 60 12.72 6.30 10.21
N ARG A 61 12.74 5.17 9.50
CA ARG A 61 12.64 5.09 8.04
C ARG A 61 11.81 3.88 7.67
N ILE A 62 10.69 4.10 6.98
CA ILE A 62 9.80 3.01 6.57
C ILE A 62 9.11 3.34 5.26
N TRP A 63 8.98 2.33 4.40
CA TRP A 63 8.06 2.32 3.27
C TRP A 63 6.89 1.42 3.60
N PHE A 64 5.73 2.03 3.83
CA PHE A 64 4.52 1.30 4.17
C PHE A 64 3.66 1.13 2.91
N VAL A 65 3.65 -0.07 2.33
CA VAL A 65 3.00 -0.34 1.04
C VAL A 65 1.56 -0.80 1.23
N VAL A 66 0.64 -0.13 0.57
CA VAL A 66 -0.80 -0.44 0.60
C VAL A 66 -1.35 -0.48 -0.82
N THR A 67 -2.22 -1.44 -1.09
CA THR A 67 -3.00 -1.50 -2.34
C THR A 67 -4.44 -1.07 -2.02
N PRO A 68 -4.90 0.10 -2.54
CA PRO A 68 -6.19 0.67 -2.15
C PRO A 68 -7.39 -0.16 -2.63
N GLU A 69 -7.23 -0.92 -3.71
CA GLU A 69 -8.27 -1.83 -4.20
C GLU A 69 -8.56 -2.95 -3.20
N GLY A 70 -7.57 -3.41 -2.46
CA GLY A 70 -7.66 -4.50 -1.48
C GLY A 70 -8.01 -5.86 -2.09
N THR A 71 -8.06 -5.98 -3.41
CA THR A 71 -8.40 -7.17 -4.18
C THR A 71 -7.73 -7.17 -5.54
N ARG A 72 -7.72 -8.32 -6.24
CA ARG A 72 -7.27 -8.45 -7.62
C ARG A 72 -8.40 -8.24 -8.64
N ASN A 73 -9.64 -8.14 -8.17
CA ASN A 73 -10.80 -7.88 -9.00
C ASN A 73 -11.02 -6.38 -9.15
N ARG A 74 -11.73 -6.00 -10.23
CA ARG A 74 -12.14 -4.61 -10.41
C ARG A 74 -13.03 -4.18 -9.25
N VAL A 75 -12.80 -2.97 -8.75
CA VAL A 75 -13.62 -2.35 -7.72
C VAL A 75 -13.99 -0.94 -8.13
N ASP A 76 -15.24 -0.57 -7.92
CA ASP A 76 -15.73 0.78 -8.25
C ASP A 76 -15.25 1.82 -7.25
N LYS A 77 -14.98 1.38 -6.01
CA LYS A 77 -14.49 2.25 -4.95
C LYS A 77 -13.23 1.68 -4.30
N TRP A 78 -12.21 2.51 -4.18
CA TRP A 78 -11.03 2.20 -3.39
C TRP A 78 -11.31 2.32 -1.90
N LYS A 79 -10.62 1.51 -1.12
CA LYS A 79 -10.67 1.59 0.34
C LYS A 79 -9.85 2.79 0.82
N ALA A 80 -10.46 3.63 1.64
CA ALA A 80 -9.82 4.82 2.19
C ALA A 80 -8.80 4.54 3.32
N GLY A 81 -8.47 3.27 3.57
CA GLY A 81 -7.56 2.89 4.66
C GLY A 81 -6.20 3.55 4.56
N PHE A 82 -5.61 3.61 3.36
CA PHE A 82 -4.31 4.26 3.15
C PHE A 82 -4.35 5.76 3.46
N TRP A 83 -5.44 6.45 3.08
CA TRP A 83 -5.64 7.86 3.36
C TRP A 83 -5.73 8.11 4.87
N LYS A 84 -6.52 7.29 5.59
CA LYS A 84 -6.65 7.37 7.05
C LYS A 84 -5.30 7.13 7.75
N ILE A 85 -4.52 6.18 7.27
CA ILE A 85 -3.18 5.90 7.80
C ILE A 85 -2.25 7.11 7.58
N ALA A 86 -2.17 7.61 6.34
CA ALA A 86 -1.31 8.73 5.99
C ALA A 86 -1.67 9.98 6.80
N ARG A 87 -2.97 10.29 6.91
CA ARG A 87 -3.48 11.42 7.68
C ARG A 87 -3.18 11.30 9.17
N ALA A 88 -3.42 10.12 9.77
CA ALA A 88 -3.21 9.91 11.19
C ALA A 88 -1.72 9.82 11.56
N ALA A 89 -0.88 9.30 10.68
CA ALA A 89 0.57 9.22 10.90
C ALA A 89 1.31 10.51 10.51
N ASP A 90 0.64 11.46 9.86
CA ASP A 90 1.20 12.70 9.31
C ASP A 90 2.36 12.44 8.33
N VAL A 91 2.13 11.52 7.40
CA VAL A 91 3.11 11.14 6.38
C VAL A 91 2.54 11.29 4.97
N PRO A 92 3.39 11.61 3.98
CA PRO A 92 2.95 11.71 2.60
C PRO A 92 2.65 10.34 1.99
N VAL A 93 1.86 10.36 0.91
CA VAL A 93 1.58 9.20 0.07
C VAL A 93 2.42 9.31 -1.21
N LEU A 94 3.32 8.35 -1.43
CA LEU A 94 4.02 8.23 -2.70
C LEU A 94 3.21 7.31 -3.61
N MET A 95 2.79 7.82 -4.75
CA MET A 95 2.05 7.04 -5.74
C MET A 95 3.02 6.16 -6.54
N ALA A 96 2.70 4.86 -6.66
CA ALA A 96 3.48 3.91 -7.44
C ALA A 96 2.55 3.13 -8.39
N TYR A 97 3.03 2.81 -9.57
CA TYR A 97 2.22 2.14 -10.57
C TYR A 97 2.98 1.08 -11.36
N PHE A 98 2.23 0.13 -11.90
CA PHE A 98 2.69 -0.85 -12.87
C PHE A 98 1.95 -0.57 -14.19
N HIS A 99 2.69 -0.26 -15.23
CA HIS A 99 2.13 -0.09 -16.57
C HIS A 99 2.54 -1.28 -17.44
N TYR A 100 1.62 -2.21 -17.63
CA TYR A 100 1.93 -3.49 -18.27
C TYR A 100 2.15 -3.41 -19.77
N PRO A 101 1.47 -2.54 -20.54
CA PRO A 101 1.71 -2.43 -21.99
C PRO A 101 3.17 -2.19 -22.32
N GLU A 102 3.81 -1.29 -21.59
CA GLU A 102 5.21 -0.89 -21.79
C GLU A 102 6.17 -1.54 -20.79
N LYS A 103 5.67 -2.40 -19.90
CA LYS A 103 6.43 -3.08 -18.83
C LYS A 103 7.17 -2.11 -17.89
N ILE A 104 6.54 -0.98 -17.60
CA ILE A 104 7.07 0.06 -16.73
C ILE A 104 6.60 -0.15 -15.29
N ILE A 105 7.52 0.02 -14.35
CA ILE A 105 7.24 0.24 -12.93
C ILE A 105 7.70 1.65 -12.62
N GLY A 106 6.80 2.52 -12.18
CA GLY A 106 7.12 3.91 -11.93
C GLY A 106 6.66 4.42 -10.58
N LEU A 107 7.28 5.51 -10.17
CA LEU A 107 6.89 6.32 -9.03
C LEU A 107 6.29 7.62 -9.55
N GLY A 108 5.18 8.00 -8.96
CA GLY A 108 4.51 9.26 -9.23
C GLY A 108 4.89 10.36 -8.24
N PRO A 109 4.13 11.44 -8.23
CA PRO A 109 4.34 12.52 -7.29
C PRO A 109 4.05 12.08 -5.84
N VAL A 110 4.67 12.81 -4.93
CA VAL A 110 4.34 12.76 -3.50
C VAL A 110 3.04 13.53 -3.29
N PHE A 111 2.07 12.90 -2.64
CA PHE A 111 0.76 13.47 -2.35
C PHE A 111 0.59 13.68 -0.84
N HIS A 112 0.23 14.90 -0.44
CA HIS A 112 -0.10 15.23 0.95
C HIS A 112 -1.61 15.26 1.12
N THR A 113 -2.11 14.48 2.09
CA THR A 113 -3.55 14.40 2.36
C THR A 113 -4.08 15.71 2.94
N SER A 114 -5.21 16.17 2.43
CA SER A 114 -5.94 17.34 2.93
C SER A 114 -6.93 16.96 4.05
N ALA A 115 -7.82 17.88 4.41
CA ALA A 115 -8.95 17.58 5.29
C ALA A 115 -10.14 16.96 4.53
N ASP A 116 -10.15 17.06 3.19
CA ASP A 116 -11.21 16.56 2.32
C ASP A 116 -10.79 15.22 1.70
N MET A 117 -11.25 14.13 2.31
CA MET A 117 -10.97 12.78 1.85
C MET A 117 -11.53 12.50 0.45
N GLU A 118 -12.70 13.03 0.11
CA GLU A 118 -13.33 12.74 -1.18
C GLU A 118 -12.59 13.44 -2.32
N ALA A 119 -12.20 14.68 -2.12
CA ALA A 119 -11.40 15.43 -3.08
C ALA A 119 -10.02 14.75 -3.29
N ASP A 120 -9.35 14.36 -2.21
CA ASP A 120 -8.06 13.66 -2.27
C ASP A 120 -8.17 12.33 -3.02
N MET A 121 -9.18 11.53 -2.71
CA MET A 121 -9.42 10.24 -3.37
C MET A 121 -9.72 10.43 -4.87
N ALA A 122 -10.49 11.46 -5.23
CA ALA A 122 -10.78 11.79 -6.62
C ALA A 122 -9.52 12.21 -7.39
N ALA A 123 -8.68 13.05 -6.79
CA ALA A 123 -7.42 13.52 -7.38
C ALA A 123 -6.44 12.34 -7.60
N ILE A 124 -6.26 11.48 -6.60
CA ILE A 124 -5.38 10.32 -6.70
C ILE A 124 -5.89 9.35 -7.78
N ARG A 125 -7.19 9.06 -7.83
CA ARG A 125 -7.77 8.20 -8.87
C ARG A 125 -7.64 8.80 -10.27
N ALA A 126 -7.81 10.11 -10.42
CA ALA A 126 -7.62 10.80 -11.70
C ALA A 126 -6.18 10.64 -12.21
N TRP A 127 -5.20 10.73 -11.32
CA TRP A 127 -3.80 10.51 -11.66
C TRP A 127 -3.52 9.06 -12.12
N TYR A 128 -4.21 8.06 -11.56
CA TYR A 128 -4.02 6.65 -11.95
C TYR A 128 -4.70 6.26 -13.26
N ARG A 129 -5.62 7.06 -13.83
CA ARG A 129 -6.39 6.73 -15.05
C ARG A 129 -5.56 6.29 -16.25
N PRO A 130 -4.39 6.91 -16.56
CA PRO A 130 -3.58 6.51 -17.71
C PRO A 130 -2.93 5.15 -17.57
N TRP A 131 -2.78 4.65 -16.35
CA TRP A 131 -1.97 3.47 -16.08
C TRP A 131 -2.78 2.18 -16.22
N MET A 132 -2.20 1.22 -16.95
CA MET A 132 -2.85 -0.05 -17.25
C MET A 132 -2.21 -1.20 -16.48
N GLY A 133 -3.01 -1.92 -15.66
CA GLY A 133 -2.63 -3.18 -15.07
C GLY A 133 -2.49 -4.29 -16.11
N LYS A 134 -2.21 -5.53 -15.67
CA LYS A 134 -1.99 -6.70 -16.54
C LYS A 134 -3.21 -7.03 -17.41
N THR A 135 -4.41 -6.89 -16.88
CA THR A 135 -5.66 -7.32 -17.51
C THR A 135 -6.69 -6.21 -17.63
N ARG A 136 -6.45 -5.06 -17.01
CA ARG A 136 -7.41 -3.95 -16.92
C ARG A 136 -6.73 -2.64 -16.54
N GLY A 137 -7.44 -1.52 -16.70
CA GLY A 137 -7.03 -0.24 -16.14
C GLY A 137 -6.89 -0.27 -14.62
N THR A 138 -6.18 0.69 -14.07
CA THR A 138 -5.89 0.80 -12.62
C THR A 138 -7.10 1.33 -11.84
N VAL A 139 -7.99 2.09 -12.50
CA VAL A 139 -9.19 2.73 -11.91
C VAL A 139 -10.40 2.55 -12.78
#